data_aa7c52cb33bd0ec4e2f4a89314f78bb6
#
_entry.id   aa7c52cb33bd0ec4e2f4a89314f78bb6
#
_cell.length_a   1.000
_cell.length_b   1.000
_cell.length_c   1.000
_cell.angle_alpha   90.00
_cell.angle_beta   90.00
_cell.angle_gamma   90.00
#
_symmetry.space_group_name_H-M   'P 1'
#
loop_
_entity.id
_entity.type
_entity.pdbx_description
1 polymer ?
#
loop_
_entity_poly.entity_id
_entity_poly.type
_entity_poly.pdbx_seq_one_letter_code
_entity_poly.pdbx_strand_id
1 'polypeptide(L)'
;MSPTIYDIARVAKVSKSTVSRVLNNQTNISDDARDRVLKAIDELNYQPNKLARALTSSGFDAIMVISTRSTATTHGNPFFSEVLHAITARAEREGFDVILQTSKNSEDDLKKCLAKIKQKMVKGIIMLSSPADERFFAELDNYGVPVVVIGRVEGEYNYICSVDTDNFHDSVALTEALINKGHRRIACLHAPLEYHVSLDRLNGFKQALAAHQLDVDPRYIVDGGYTQQSACDAVEKLFTGQPLPEATFATDSLKLMSIYRVAAQKSIAIPDELAVVGYSNELLSFMLSPPPCGINVPTQALGEQSSALLFARLHGKPASRRVIVDTEITQAASLG
;
A
#
# COMPACT_ATOMS: atom_id res chain seq x y z
N MET A 1 -16.29 3.71 39.21
CA MET A 1 -15.08 2.92 38.89
C MET A 1 -15.44 1.91 37.83
N SER A 2 -14.60 1.72 36.85
CA SER A 2 -14.83 0.67 35.83
C SER A 2 -14.75 -0.71 36.48
N PRO A 3 -15.66 -1.65 36.14
CA PRO A 3 -15.62 -2.99 36.67
C PRO A 3 -14.31 -3.70 36.34
N THR A 4 -13.88 -4.60 37.20
CA THR A 4 -12.62 -5.34 37.09
C THR A 4 -12.88 -6.83 36.92
N ILE A 5 -11.85 -7.60 36.55
CA ILE A 5 -11.95 -9.08 36.49
C ILE A 5 -12.34 -9.69 37.86
N TYR A 6 -12.05 -9.01 38.97
CA TYR A 6 -12.44 -9.43 40.31
C TYR A 6 -13.95 -9.26 40.53
N ASP A 7 -14.54 -8.19 39.98
CA ASP A 7 -15.99 -7.96 40.08
C ASP A 7 -16.75 -9.00 39.28
N ILE A 8 -16.28 -9.34 38.08
CA ILE A 8 -16.84 -10.43 37.28
C ILE A 8 -16.76 -11.77 38.05
N ALA A 9 -15.60 -12.10 38.62
CA ALA A 9 -15.41 -13.33 39.37
C ALA A 9 -16.38 -13.43 40.55
N ARG A 10 -16.60 -12.32 41.25
CA ARG A 10 -17.55 -12.22 42.40
C ARG A 10 -18.99 -12.41 41.93
N VAL A 11 -19.43 -11.73 40.87
CA VAL A 11 -20.83 -11.83 40.37
C VAL A 11 -21.09 -13.22 39.76
N ALA A 12 -20.17 -13.76 38.96
CA ALA A 12 -20.27 -15.07 38.34
C ALA A 12 -20.04 -16.23 39.34
N LYS A 13 -19.64 -15.97 40.58
CA LYS A 13 -19.27 -16.95 41.60
C LYS A 13 -18.27 -18.00 41.12
N VAL A 14 -17.20 -17.50 40.46
CA VAL A 14 -16.09 -18.35 39.98
C VAL A 14 -14.74 -17.72 40.38
N SER A 15 -13.65 -18.46 40.18
CA SER A 15 -12.31 -17.91 40.41
C SER A 15 -11.93 -16.91 39.34
N LYS A 16 -11.04 -15.97 39.67
CA LYS A 16 -10.41 -15.04 38.68
C LYS A 16 -9.78 -15.80 37.50
N SER A 17 -9.15 -16.96 37.81
CA SER A 17 -8.53 -17.79 36.76
C SER A 17 -9.59 -18.39 35.81
N THR A 18 -10.77 -18.69 36.29
CA THR A 18 -11.91 -19.16 35.47
C THR A 18 -12.39 -18.02 34.55
N VAL A 19 -12.56 -16.82 35.09
CA VAL A 19 -12.92 -15.64 34.26
C VAL A 19 -11.86 -15.39 33.17
N SER A 20 -10.59 -15.41 33.53
CA SER A 20 -9.50 -15.24 32.57
C SER A 20 -9.51 -16.30 31.47
N ARG A 21 -9.80 -17.56 31.81
CA ARG A 21 -9.90 -18.64 30.82
C ARG A 21 -11.10 -18.47 29.89
N VAL A 22 -12.25 -18.02 30.41
CA VAL A 22 -13.44 -17.71 29.59
C VAL A 22 -13.14 -16.60 28.63
N LEU A 23 -12.54 -15.48 29.09
CA LEU A 23 -12.14 -14.34 28.25
C LEU A 23 -11.12 -14.72 27.17
N ASN A 24 -10.32 -15.76 27.40
CA ASN A 24 -9.34 -16.27 26.43
C ASN A 24 -9.85 -17.49 25.64
N ASN A 25 -11.16 -17.75 25.63
CA ASN A 25 -11.82 -18.84 24.89
C ASN A 25 -11.21 -20.24 25.12
N GLN A 26 -10.67 -20.51 26.31
CA GLN A 26 -10.12 -21.84 26.62
C GLN A 26 -11.23 -22.89 26.75
N THR A 27 -10.94 -24.11 26.29
CA THR A 27 -11.94 -25.22 26.19
C THR A 27 -12.18 -25.96 27.51
N ASN A 28 -11.26 -25.87 28.48
CA ASN A 28 -11.38 -26.62 29.76
C ASN A 28 -12.20 -25.87 30.82
N ILE A 29 -13.44 -25.49 30.48
CA ILE A 29 -14.37 -24.79 31.36
C ILE A 29 -15.76 -25.36 31.09
N SER A 30 -16.52 -25.64 32.17
CA SER A 30 -17.89 -26.09 32.02
C SER A 30 -18.76 -25.00 31.37
N ASP A 31 -19.76 -25.42 30.59
CA ASP A 31 -20.69 -24.51 29.93
C ASP A 31 -21.40 -23.60 30.92
N ASP A 32 -21.85 -24.17 32.07
CA ASP A 32 -22.46 -23.41 33.17
C ASP A 32 -21.55 -22.29 33.70
N ALA A 33 -20.27 -22.55 33.91
CA ALA A 33 -19.34 -21.54 34.39
C ALA A 33 -19.07 -20.47 33.31
N ARG A 34 -19.05 -20.88 32.06
CA ARG A 34 -18.90 -19.95 30.91
C ARG A 34 -20.11 -19.01 30.82
N ASP A 35 -21.32 -19.55 30.89
CA ASP A 35 -22.56 -18.78 30.80
C ASP A 35 -22.68 -17.76 31.94
N ARG A 36 -22.35 -18.18 33.18
CA ARG A 36 -22.35 -17.28 34.33
C ARG A 36 -21.34 -16.13 34.18
N VAL A 37 -20.17 -16.39 33.62
CA VAL A 37 -19.16 -15.37 33.37
C VAL A 37 -19.62 -14.40 32.27
N LEU A 38 -20.16 -14.92 31.17
CA LEU A 38 -20.66 -14.06 30.07
C LEU A 38 -21.81 -13.18 30.56
N LYS A 39 -22.74 -13.73 31.37
CA LYS A 39 -23.82 -12.96 31.94
C LYS A 39 -23.35 -11.87 32.90
N ALA A 40 -22.34 -12.14 33.72
CA ALA A 40 -21.74 -11.15 34.60
C ALA A 40 -20.99 -10.06 33.85
N ILE A 41 -20.38 -10.37 32.69
CA ILE A 41 -19.73 -9.40 31.78
C ILE A 41 -20.79 -8.43 31.26
N ASP A 42 -21.93 -8.94 30.77
CA ASP A 42 -23.01 -8.10 30.25
C ASP A 42 -23.66 -7.25 31.35
N GLU A 43 -23.98 -7.84 32.50
CA GLU A 43 -24.59 -7.14 33.64
C GLU A 43 -23.74 -5.98 34.15
N LEU A 44 -22.41 -6.14 34.17
CA LEU A 44 -21.48 -5.13 34.64
C LEU A 44 -20.99 -4.23 33.53
N ASN A 45 -21.41 -4.43 32.27
CA ASN A 45 -20.87 -3.74 31.09
C ASN A 45 -19.33 -3.75 31.10
N TYR A 46 -18.76 -4.90 31.42
CA TYR A 46 -17.32 -5.05 31.54
C TYR A 46 -16.68 -5.17 30.17
N GLN A 47 -15.74 -4.29 29.87
CA GLN A 47 -14.88 -4.44 28.70
C GLN A 47 -13.50 -4.96 29.15
N PRO A 48 -13.03 -6.10 28.58
CA PRO A 48 -11.70 -6.60 28.85
C PRO A 48 -10.63 -5.55 28.61
N ASN A 49 -9.83 -5.26 29.62
CA ASN A 49 -8.74 -4.31 29.47
C ASN A 49 -7.65 -4.90 28.54
N LYS A 50 -7.57 -4.40 27.32
CA LYS A 50 -6.57 -4.84 26.31
C LYS A 50 -5.13 -4.68 26.83
N LEU A 51 -4.85 -3.63 27.65
CA LEU A 51 -3.54 -3.42 28.28
C LEU A 51 -3.20 -4.52 29.28
N ALA A 52 -4.15 -4.89 30.15
CA ALA A 52 -3.94 -5.96 31.12
C ALA A 52 -3.75 -7.32 30.44
N ARG A 53 -4.45 -7.54 29.32
CA ARG A 53 -4.29 -8.76 28.50
C ARG A 53 -2.94 -8.78 27.79
N ALA A 54 -2.48 -7.65 27.25
CA ALA A 54 -1.18 -7.55 26.61
C ALA A 54 -0.01 -7.79 27.58
N LEU A 55 -0.16 -7.45 28.85
CA LEU A 55 0.86 -7.73 29.90
C LEU A 55 0.97 -9.21 30.25
N THR A 56 -0.11 -9.98 30.05
CA THR A 56 -0.15 -11.43 30.36
C THR A 56 0.01 -12.31 29.11
N SER A 57 -0.10 -11.74 27.91
CA SER A 57 0.07 -12.38 26.61
C SER A 57 1.35 -11.90 25.94
N SER A 58 1.66 -12.43 24.75
CA SER A 58 2.81 -12.06 23.93
C SER A 58 2.74 -10.65 23.28
N GLY A 59 2.03 -9.69 23.88
CA GLY A 59 1.88 -8.32 23.35
C GLY A 59 0.44 -8.03 22.88
N PHE A 60 0.25 -6.91 22.17
CA PHE A 60 -1.05 -6.47 21.67
C PHE A 60 -1.45 -7.24 20.40
N ASP A 61 -2.73 -7.58 20.29
CA ASP A 61 -3.32 -8.06 19.05
C ASP A 61 -3.51 -6.87 18.09
N ALA A 62 -2.39 -6.39 17.55
CA ALA A 62 -2.34 -5.27 16.62
C ALA A 62 -1.34 -5.54 15.50
N ILE A 63 -1.65 -5.01 14.32
CA ILE A 63 -0.71 -4.91 13.21
C ILE A 63 -0.39 -3.43 12.96
N MET A 64 0.78 -3.14 12.41
CA MET A 64 1.11 -1.80 11.94
C MET A 64 0.99 -1.74 10.43
N VAL A 65 0.33 -0.70 9.95
CA VAL A 65 0.41 -0.30 8.54
C VAL A 65 1.26 0.94 8.46
N ILE A 66 2.35 0.88 7.72
CA ILE A 66 3.27 2.00 7.57
C ILE A 66 3.26 2.52 6.14
N SER A 67 3.06 3.84 6.02
CA SER A 67 3.20 4.56 4.77
C SER A 67 4.52 5.30 4.78
N THR A 68 5.40 4.97 3.86
CA THR A 68 6.76 5.49 3.73
C THR A 68 6.82 6.95 3.28
N ARG A 69 5.69 7.64 3.28
CA ARG A 69 5.62 9.06 2.89
C ARG A 69 4.91 9.83 4.00
N SER A 70 5.39 11.04 4.28
CA SER A 70 4.69 11.92 5.20
C SER A 70 3.27 12.19 4.71
N THR A 71 2.35 12.49 5.62
CA THR A 71 0.97 12.84 5.25
C THR A 71 0.90 13.96 4.21
N ALA A 72 1.88 14.86 4.18
CA ALA A 72 1.98 15.92 3.17
C ALA A 72 2.29 15.38 1.77
N THR A 73 3.04 14.28 1.65
CA THR A 73 3.42 13.71 0.35
C THR A 73 2.43 12.68 -0.18
N THR A 74 1.64 12.04 0.69
CA THR A 74 0.59 11.09 0.28
C THR A 74 -0.77 11.74 0.09
N HIS A 75 -0.90 13.02 0.49
CA HIS A 75 -2.16 13.75 0.36
C HIS A 75 -2.60 13.81 -1.11
N GLY A 76 -3.83 13.36 -1.35
CA GLY A 76 -4.43 13.35 -2.69
C GLY A 76 -4.07 12.13 -3.57
N ASN A 77 -3.27 11.18 -3.09
CA ASN A 77 -3.09 9.90 -3.77
C ASN A 77 -4.06 8.84 -3.21
N PRO A 78 -5.08 8.43 -3.95
CA PRO A 78 -6.12 7.52 -3.46
C PRO A 78 -5.61 6.11 -3.14
N PHE A 79 -4.51 5.67 -3.74
CA PHE A 79 -3.90 4.35 -3.53
C PHE A 79 -3.80 3.99 -2.05
N PHE A 80 -3.27 4.90 -1.23
CA PHE A 80 -3.00 4.60 0.19
C PHE A 80 -4.28 4.40 1.01
N SER A 81 -5.32 5.19 0.75
CA SER A 81 -6.60 5.05 1.46
C SER A 81 -7.34 3.80 1.05
N GLU A 82 -7.37 3.46 -0.23
CA GLU A 82 -8.06 2.29 -0.76
C GLU A 82 -7.43 0.98 -0.23
N VAL A 83 -6.10 0.87 -0.30
CA VAL A 83 -5.37 -0.28 0.24
C VAL A 83 -5.59 -0.41 1.77
N LEU A 84 -5.54 0.72 2.51
CA LEU A 84 -5.75 0.72 3.95
C LEU A 84 -7.15 0.22 4.32
N HIS A 85 -8.18 0.57 3.55
CA HIS A 85 -9.54 0.06 3.77
C HIS A 85 -9.61 -1.48 3.69
N ALA A 86 -9.01 -2.08 2.67
CA ALA A 86 -8.99 -3.54 2.53
C ALA A 86 -8.23 -4.23 3.68
N ILE A 87 -7.10 -3.65 4.11
CA ILE A 87 -6.31 -4.17 5.23
C ILE A 87 -7.10 -4.08 6.54
N THR A 88 -7.74 -2.94 6.83
CA THR A 88 -8.48 -2.74 8.08
C THR A 88 -9.68 -3.66 8.18
N ALA A 89 -10.43 -3.86 7.09
CA ALA A 89 -11.55 -4.79 7.03
C ALA A 89 -11.11 -6.25 7.31
N ARG A 90 -9.92 -6.64 6.89
CA ARG A 90 -9.38 -7.98 7.23
C ARG A 90 -8.89 -8.04 8.66
N ALA A 91 -8.19 -7.04 9.17
CA ALA A 91 -7.69 -7.01 10.53
C ALA A 91 -8.84 -7.09 11.55
N GLU A 92 -9.94 -6.38 11.30
CA GLU A 92 -11.16 -6.44 12.12
C GLU A 92 -11.71 -7.86 12.20
N ARG A 93 -11.82 -8.58 11.09
CA ARG A 93 -12.28 -9.98 11.05
C ARG A 93 -11.36 -10.93 11.83
N GLU A 94 -10.07 -10.64 11.88
CA GLU A 94 -9.06 -11.41 12.63
C GLU A 94 -8.97 -10.97 14.11
N GLY A 95 -9.72 -9.94 14.52
CA GLY A 95 -9.72 -9.41 15.90
C GLY A 95 -8.47 -8.57 16.25
N PHE A 96 -7.80 -8.01 15.24
CA PHE A 96 -6.62 -7.18 15.40
C PHE A 96 -6.94 -5.69 15.23
N ASP A 97 -6.31 -4.88 16.06
CA ASP A 97 -6.29 -3.43 15.87
C ASP A 97 -5.25 -3.04 14.79
N VAL A 98 -5.49 -1.93 14.08
CA VAL A 98 -4.56 -1.38 13.09
C VAL A 98 -3.93 -0.10 13.61
N ILE A 99 -2.61 -0.06 13.69
CA ILE A 99 -1.83 1.13 14.01
C ILE A 99 -1.31 1.71 12.70
N LEU A 100 -1.89 2.84 12.26
CA LEU A 100 -1.36 3.57 11.11
C LEU A 100 -0.17 4.42 11.52
N GLN A 101 0.94 4.24 10.84
CA GLN A 101 2.16 5.00 11.06
C GLN A 101 2.61 5.68 9.77
N THR A 102 2.87 6.98 9.84
CA THR A 102 3.49 7.73 8.73
C THR A 102 4.94 8.05 9.07
N SER A 103 5.75 8.28 8.06
CA SER A 103 7.18 8.58 8.19
C SER A 103 7.64 9.58 7.14
N LYS A 104 8.87 10.05 7.29
CA LYS A 104 9.46 11.07 6.42
C LYS A 104 10.26 10.46 5.27
N ASN A 105 10.91 9.35 5.51
CA ASN A 105 11.80 8.62 4.59
C ASN A 105 11.99 7.18 5.07
N SER A 106 12.74 6.37 4.33
CA SER A 106 13.01 4.97 4.64
C SER A 106 13.74 4.77 5.98
N GLU A 107 14.65 5.65 6.37
CA GLU A 107 15.34 5.58 7.66
C GLU A 107 14.37 5.79 8.83
N ASP A 108 13.47 6.76 8.73
CA ASP A 108 12.42 7.00 9.73
C ASP A 108 11.42 5.84 9.80
N ASP A 109 11.13 5.20 8.64
CA ASP A 109 10.34 3.97 8.59
C ASP A 109 10.95 2.86 9.42
N LEU A 110 12.21 2.54 9.15
CA LEU A 110 12.93 1.48 9.87
C LEU A 110 12.94 1.75 11.36
N LYS A 111 13.29 2.98 11.77
CA LYS A 111 13.30 3.39 13.17
C LYS A 111 11.92 3.19 13.83
N LYS A 112 10.85 3.55 13.17
CA LYS A 112 9.48 3.41 13.69
C LYS A 112 9.03 1.95 13.74
N CYS A 113 9.36 1.15 12.72
CA CYS A 113 9.11 -0.29 12.73
C CYS A 113 9.80 -0.94 13.93
N LEU A 114 11.10 -0.72 14.09
CA LEU A 114 11.88 -1.29 15.17
C LEU A 114 11.40 -0.84 16.55
N ALA A 115 11.00 0.42 16.70
CA ALA A 115 10.45 0.91 17.96
C ALA A 115 9.18 0.17 18.36
N LYS A 116 8.25 -0.03 17.44
CA LYS A 116 6.97 -0.74 17.69
C LYS A 116 7.18 -2.23 17.96
N ILE A 117 8.11 -2.86 17.26
CA ILE A 117 8.50 -4.25 17.50
C ILE A 117 9.10 -4.41 18.92
N LYS A 118 10.11 -3.60 19.25
CA LYS A 118 10.80 -3.63 20.57
C LYS A 118 9.84 -3.39 21.75
N GLN A 119 8.83 -2.52 21.53
CA GLN A 119 7.78 -2.25 22.51
C GLN A 119 6.70 -3.34 22.58
N LYS A 120 6.75 -4.37 21.73
CA LYS A 120 5.74 -5.43 21.60
C LYS A 120 4.33 -4.87 21.33
N MET A 121 4.25 -3.74 20.66
CA MET A 121 2.99 -3.09 20.33
C MET A 121 2.28 -3.69 19.11
N VAL A 122 3.02 -4.42 18.28
CA VAL A 122 2.51 -5.04 17.05
C VAL A 122 3.06 -6.44 16.88
N LYS A 123 2.26 -7.32 16.30
CA LYS A 123 2.61 -8.69 15.96
C LYS A 123 3.03 -8.86 14.51
N GLY A 124 2.69 -7.90 13.66
CA GLY A 124 3.03 -7.91 12.25
C GLY A 124 2.98 -6.51 11.64
N ILE A 125 3.57 -6.35 10.47
CA ILE A 125 3.68 -5.07 9.76
C ILE A 125 3.27 -5.26 8.31
N ILE A 126 2.49 -4.30 7.77
CA ILE A 126 2.28 -4.12 6.34
C ILE A 126 2.89 -2.79 5.93
N MET A 127 3.80 -2.82 4.97
CA MET A 127 4.41 -1.63 4.37
C MET A 127 3.70 -1.31 3.06
N LEU A 128 3.25 -0.07 2.88
CA LEU A 128 2.53 0.35 1.67
C LEU A 128 3.44 0.75 0.50
N SER A 129 4.73 0.59 0.66
CA SER A 129 5.73 0.78 -0.40
C SER A 129 7.04 0.07 -0.04
N SER A 130 7.85 -0.21 -1.05
CA SER A 130 9.11 -0.92 -0.93
C SER A 130 10.27 0.03 -1.19
N PRO A 131 11.02 0.44 -0.15
CA PRO A 131 12.27 1.17 -0.31
C PRO A 131 13.29 0.42 -1.16
N ALA A 132 14.06 1.15 -1.97
CA ALA A 132 15.13 0.56 -2.78
C ALA A 132 16.44 0.31 -2.00
N ASP A 133 16.47 0.59 -0.70
CA ASP A 133 17.64 0.32 0.17
C ASP A 133 17.60 -1.13 0.67
N GLU A 134 18.48 -1.97 0.13
CA GLU A 134 18.58 -3.38 0.48
C GLU A 134 18.86 -3.63 1.97
N ARG A 135 19.57 -2.74 2.65
CA ARG A 135 19.91 -2.88 4.09
C ARG A 135 18.68 -2.77 4.98
N PHE A 136 17.67 -2.06 4.51
CA PHE A 136 16.41 -1.86 5.23
C PHE A 136 15.74 -3.19 5.61
N PHE A 137 15.59 -4.07 4.63
CA PHE A 137 14.92 -5.35 4.82
C PHE A 137 15.80 -6.34 5.62
N ALA A 138 17.09 -6.35 5.39
CA ALA A 138 18.02 -7.20 6.14
C ALA A 138 17.99 -6.87 7.64
N GLU A 139 17.95 -5.59 8.01
CA GLU A 139 17.85 -5.19 9.41
C GLU A 139 16.50 -5.55 10.02
N LEU A 140 15.40 -5.34 9.29
CA LEU A 140 14.06 -5.62 9.77
C LEU A 140 13.81 -7.13 9.97
N ASP A 141 14.34 -7.99 9.10
CA ASP A 141 14.19 -9.45 9.17
C ASP A 141 14.79 -10.06 10.46
N ASN A 142 15.86 -9.44 11.01
CA ASN A 142 16.52 -9.90 12.22
C ASN A 142 15.62 -9.89 13.47
N TYR A 143 14.51 -9.19 13.45
CA TYR A 143 13.60 -9.08 14.60
C TYR A 143 12.52 -10.17 14.66
N GLY A 144 12.42 -11.01 13.66
CA GLY A 144 11.54 -12.18 13.66
C GLY A 144 10.04 -11.88 13.66
N VAL A 145 9.64 -10.66 13.29
CA VAL A 145 8.23 -10.24 13.17
C VAL A 145 7.82 -10.34 11.72
N PRO A 146 6.68 -10.98 11.39
CA PRO A 146 6.18 -11.05 10.03
C PRO A 146 5.93 -9.65 9.42
N VAL A 147 6.50 -9.42 8.25
CA VAL A 147 6.34 -8.19 7.46
C VAL A 147 5.85 -8.54 6.07
N VAL A 148 4.83 -7.85 5.60
CA VAL A 148 4.39 -7.92 4.20
C VAL A 148 4.59 -6.55 3.57
N VAL A 149 5.26 -6.51 2.44
CA VAL A 149 5.56 -5.29 1.69
C VAL A 149 4.68 -5.25 0.45
N ILE A 150 3.95 -4.16 0.25
CA ILE A 150 3.31 -3.86 -1.03
C ILE A 150 4.37 -3.20 -1.91
N GLY A 151 4.84 -3.97 -2.88
CA GLY A 151 5.96 -3.65 -3.74
C GLY A 151 7.00 -4.76 -3.79
N ARG A 152 7.88 -4.71 -4.75
CA ARG A 152 8.93 -5.70 -4.95
C ARG A 152 9.96 -5.63 -3.81
N VAL A 153 10.35 -6.80 -3.33
CA VAL A 153 11.44 -6.97 -2.36
C VAL A 153 12.54 -7.80 -3.02
N GLU A 154 13.77 -7.32 -2.98
CA GLU A 154 14.96 -8.03 -3.44
C GLU A 154 15.59 -8.81 -2.29
N GLY A 155 16.20 -9.94 -2.61
CA GLY A 155 16.79 -10.83 -1.62
C GLY A 155 15.82 -11.86 -1.04
N GLU A 156 16.37 -12.71 -0.18
CA GLU A 156 15.61 -13.75 0.53
C GLU A 156 15.61 -13.47 2.03
N TYR A 157 14.42 -13.42 2.59
CA TYR A 157 14.19 -13.12 4.02
C TYR A 157 13.28 -14.18 4.64
N ASN A 158 13.42 -14.40 5.95
CA ASN A 158 12.64 -15.41 6.66
C ASN A 158 11.27 -14.89 7.06
N TYR A 159 11.18 -13.61 7.42
CA TYR A 159 9.98 -12.98 7.96
C TYR A 159 9.35 -11.94 7.04
N ILE A 160 9.99 -11.62 5.91
CA ILE A 160 9.51 -10.63 4.96
C ILE A 160 8.93 -11.33 3.72
N CYS A 161 7.74 -10.90 3.33
CA CYS A 161 7.04 -11.33 2.13
C CYS A 161 6.63 -10.09 1.32
N SER A 162 6.34 -10.28 0.04
CA SER A 162 5.89 -9.20 -0.84
C SER A 162 4.60 -9.54 -1.58
N VAL A 163 3.81 -8.51 -1.81
CA VAL A 163 2.64 -8.51 -2.70
C VAL A 163 2.80 -7.32 -3.63
N ASP A 164 2.79 -7.53 -4.94
CA ASP A 164 3.00 -6.47 -5.92
C ASP A 164 2.20 -6.73 -7.20
N THR A 165 2.16 -5.77 -8.10
CA THR A 165 1.83 -5.96 -9.51
C THR A 165 3.11 -6.07 -10.33
N ASP A 166 3.03 -6.45 -11.60
CA ASP A 166 4.21 -6.48 -12.48
C ASP A 166 4.47 -5.10 -13.08
N ASN A 167 4.90 -4.16 -12.22
CA ASN A 167 5.10 -2.76 -12.59
C ASN A 167 6.04 -2.56 -13.79
N PHE A 168 7.02 -3.46 -13.98
CA PHE A 168 7.95 -3.37 -15.10
C PHE A 168 7.28 -3.74 -16.42
N HIS A 169 6.68 -4.94 -16.52
CA HIS A 169 6.03 -5.38 -17.75
C HIS A 169 4.76 -4.60 -18.07
N ASP A 170 4.01 -4.16 -17.07
CA ASP A 170 2.90 -3.23 -17.21
C ASP A 170 3.34 -1.93 -17.90
N SER A 171 4.47 -1.37 -17.49
CA SER A 171 5.01 -0.14 -18.06
C SER A 171 5.59 -0.35 -19.46
N VAL A 172 6.17 -1.52 -19.73
CA VAL A 172 6.55 -1.90 -21.10
C VAL A 172 5.31 -1.88 -22.00
N ALA A 173 4.26 -2.59 -21.61
CA ALA A 173 3.04 -2.73 -22.41
C ALA A 173 2.31 -1.39 -22.63
N LEU A 174 2.23 -0.51 -21.60
CA LEU A 174 1.66 0.83 -21.74
C LEU A 174 2.46 1.70 -22.71
N THR A 175 3.79 1.62 -22.66
CA THR A 175 4.66 2.39 -23.56
C THR A 175 4.57 1.87 -24.99
N GLU A 176 4.54 0.54 -25.17
CA GLU A 176 4.35 -0.07 -26.47
C GLU A 176 3.00 0.30 -27.11
N ALA A 177 1.94 0.46 -26.29
CA ALA A 177 0.66 0.94 -26.81
C ALA A 177 0.78 2.31 -27.49
N LEU A 178 1.57 3.24 -26.92
CA LEU A 178 1.87 4.54 -27.54
C LEU A 178 2.72 4.38 -28.80
N ILE A 179 3.77 3.57 -28.76
CA ILE A 179 4.67 3.34 -29.90
C ILE A 179 3.92 2.72 -31.08
N ASN A 180 3.02 1.76 -30.81
CA ASN A 180 2.21 1.08 -31.82
C ASN A 180 1.19 2.02 -32.49
N LYS A 181 0.77 3.09 -31.82
CA LYS A 181 -0.03 4.18 -32.41
C LYS A 181 0.81 5.15 -33.25
N GLY A 182 2.09 4.98 -33.31
CA GLY A 182 2.99 5.79 -34.15
C GLY A 182 3.72 6.90 -33.41
N HIS A 183 3.49 7.07 -32.11
CA HIS A 183 4.18 8.10 -31.32
C HIS A 183 5.67 7.78 -31.17
N ARG A 184 6.51 8.79 -31.29
CA ARG A 184 7.97 8.67 -31.21
C ARG A 184 8.58 9.57 -30.14
N ARG A 185 8.03 10.76 -29.93
CA ARG A 185 8.44 11.69 -28.86
C ARG A 185 7.55 11.46 -27.64
N ILE A 186 7.93 10.51 -26.82
CA ILE A 186 7.14 10.08 -25.67
C ILE A 186 7.83 10.55 -24.38
N ALA A 187 7.12 11.28 -23.55
CA ALA A 187 7.62 11.70 -22.25
C ALA A 187 7.13 10.78 -21.14
N CYS A 188 8.00 10.52 -20.16
CA CYS A 188 7.67 9.81 -18.92
C CYS A 188 7.68 10.80 -17.76
N LEU A 189 6.54 10.95 -17.09
CA LEU A 189 6.43 11.69 -15.84
C LEU A 189 6.44 10.69 -14.68
N HIS A 190 7.56 10.64 -13.94
CA HIS A 190 7.75 9.64 -12.88
C HIS A 190 7.79 10.25 -11.48
N ALA A 191 7.61 9.43 -10.46
CA ALA A 191 7.86 9.78 -9.06
C ALA A 191 9.36 9.63 -8.73
N PRO A 192 9.87 10.25 -7.65
CA PRO A 192 11.25 10.05 -7.20
C PRO A 192 11.63 8.58 -7.07
N LEU A 193 12.89 8.25 -7.40
CA LEU A 193 13.37 6.88 -7.61
C LEU A 193 13.84 6.16 -6.34
N GLU A 194 13.36 6.58 -5.17
CA GLU A 194 13.71 5.98 -3.87
C GLU A 194 12.98 4.65 -3.58
N TYR A 195 11.99 4.31 -4.43
CA TYR A 195 11.13 3.13 -4.26
C TYR A 195 11.14 2.26 -5.50
N HIS A 196 11.09 0.95 -5.30
CA HIS A 196 11.12 -0.02 -6.40
C HIS A 196 10.03 0.22 -7.44
N VAL A 197 8.82 0.56 -7.03
CA VAL A 197 7.70 0.86 -7.96
C VAL A 197 8.05 1.96 -8.95
N SER A 198 8.74 3.01 -8.51
CA SER A 198 9.14 4.13 -9.39
C SER A 198 10.25 3.71 -10.35
N LEU A 199 11.22 2.93 -9.85
CA LEU A 199 12.30 2.36 -10.65
C LEU A 199 11.77 1.40 -11.72
N ASP A 200 10.91 0.46 -11.33
CA ASP A 200 10.38 -0.56 -12.23
C ASP A 200 9.55 0.08 -13.34
N ARG A 201 8.70 1.06 -13.02
CA ARG A 201 7.89 1.76 -14.02
C ARG A 201 8.73 2.57 -15.01
N LEU A 202 9.73 3.31 -14.52
CA LEU A 202 10.65 4.03 -15.40
C LEU A 202 11.52 3.10 -16.25
N ASN A 203 11.99 1.99 -15.67
CA ASN A 203 12.80 1.03 -16.40
C ASN A 203 11.97 0.29 -17.46
N GLY A 204 10.72 -0.06 -17.18
CA GLY A 204 9.80 -0.62 -18.18
C GLY A 204 9.57 0.34 -19.36
N PHE A 205 9.35 1.62 -19.07
CA PHE A 205 9.27 2.66 -20.11
C PHE A 205 10.53 2.71 -21.00
N LYS A 206 11.71 2.78 -20.37
CA LYS A 206 12.98 2.80 -21.10
C LYS A 206 13.21 1.52 -21.91
N GLN A 207 12.84 0.36 -21.36
CA GLN A 207 12.95 -0.93 -22.03
C GLN A 207 12.11 -0.96 -23.32
N ALA A 208 10.87 -0.48 -23.27
CA ALA A 208 10.01 -0.42 -24.45
C ALA A 208 10.58 0.48 -25.55
N LEU A 209 11.08 1.67 -25.19
CA LEU A 209 11.76 2.54 -26.17
C LEU A 209 12.97 1.86 -26.81
N ALA A 210 13.82 1.25 -25.99
CA ALA A 210 15.02 0.56 -26.47
C ALA A 210 14.68 -0.62 -27.40
N ALA A 211 13.65 -1.42 -27.07
CA ALA A 211 13.20 -2.54 -27.90
C ALA A 211 12.72 -2.08 -29.29
N HIS A 212 12.18 -0.88 -29.38
CA HIS A 212 11.73 -0.26 -30.63
C HIS A 212 12.76 0.68 -31.27
N GLN A 213 14.01 0.66 -30.79
CA GLN A 213 15.14 1.47 -31.31
C GLN A 213 14.84 2.99 -31.24
N LEU A 214 14.09 3.42 -30.24
CA LEU A 214 13.83 4.83 -29.97
C LEU A 214 14.79 5.33 -28.89
N ASP A 215 15.39 6.49 -29.13
CA ASP A 215 16.29 7.12 -28.17
C ASP A 215 15.53 7.65 -26.96
N VAL A 216 16.11 7.44 -25.79
CA VAL A 216 15.62 8.05 -24.55
C VAL A 216 16.14 9.49 -24.47
N ASP A 217 15.33 10.45 -24.87
CA ASP A 217 15.68 11.88 -24.71
C ASP A 217 15.54 12.29 -23.23
N PRO A 218 16.63 12.71 -22.56
CA PRO A 218 16.59 13.12 -21.17
C PRO A 218 15.59 14.24 -20.85
N ARG A 219 15.23 15.07 -21.84
CA ARG A 219 14.25 16.15 -21.68
C ARG A 219 12.84 15.63 -21.41
N TYR A 220 12.56 14.38 -21.85
CA TYR A 220 11.27 13.73 -21.70
C TYR A 220 11.23 12.74 -20.51
N ILE A 221 12.31 12.65 -19.73
CA ILE A 221 12.33 11.90 -18.47
C ILE A 221 12.19 12.91 -17.33
N VAL A 222 10.99 13.02 -16.76
CA VAL A 222 10.67 14.14 -15.87
C VAL A 222 10.28 13.63 -14.49
N ASP A 223 11.01 14.07 -13.46
CA ASP A 223 10.63 13.83 -12.07
C ASP A 223 9.49 14.78 -11.66
N GLY A 224 8.31 14.24 -11.42
CA GLY A 224 7.12 14.97 -10.99
C GLY A 224 7.01 15.12 -9.47
N GLY A 225 8.01 14.67 -8.70
CA GLY A 225 7.98 14.75 -7.24
C GLY A 225 6.84 13.94 -6.61
N TYR A 226 6.51 14.27 -5.37
CA TYR A 226 5.46 13.57 -4.60
C TYR A 226 4.18 14.38 -4.41
N THR A 227 4.17 15.66 -4.77
CA THR A 227 3.03 16.55 -4.53
C THR A 227 2.32 16.92 -5.83
N GLN A 228 1.07 17.32 -5.74
CA GLN A 228 0.32 17.84 -6.88
C GLN A 228 1.02 19.07 -7.49
N GLN A 229 1.55 19.96 -6.65
CA GLN A 229 2.23 21.16 -7.11
C GLN A 229 3.50 20.80 -7.89
N SER A 230 4.38 19.95 -7.33
CA SER A 230 5.60 19.54 -8.04
C SER A 230 5.32 18.83 -9.36
N ALA A 231 4.26 18.01 -9.42
CA ALA A 231 3.87 17.35 -10.65
C ALA A 231 3.35 18.34 -11.71
N CYS A 232 2.50 19.31 -11.31
CA CYS A 232 2.05 20.36 -12.21
C CYS A 232 3.21 21.22 -12.72
N ASP A 233 4.12 21.66 -11.85
CA ASP A 233 5.31 22.45 -12.23
C ASP A 233 6.20 21.70 -13.22
N ALA A 234 6.35 20.38 -13.02
CA ALA A 234 7.11 19.53 -13.92
C ALA A 234 6.45 19.40 -15.30
N VAL A 235 5.13 19.22 -15.36
CA VAL A 235 4.37 19.18 -16.62
C VAL A 235 4.38 20.53 -17.32
N GLU A 236 4.25 21.63 -16.60
CA GLU A 236 4.34 22.98 -17.17
C GLU A 236 5.70 23.22 -17.87
N LYS A 237 6.79 22.82 -17.23
CA LYS A 237 8.13 22.88 -17.83
C LYS A 237 8.24 22.00 -19.07
N LEU A 238 7.72 20.77 -19.02
CA LEU A 238 7.70 19.84 -20.14
C LEU A 238 6.95 20.45 -21.34
N PHE A 239 5.79 21.08 -21.11
CA PHE A 239 4.96 21.65 -22.16
C PHE A 239 5.38 23.07 -22.62
N THR A 240 6.37 23.67 -21.99
CA THR A 240 7.03 24.88 -22.49
C THR A 240 8.27 24.58 -23.34
N GLY A 241 8.82 23.37 -23.21
CA GLY A 241 9.94 22.89 -24.03
C GLY A 241 9.58 22.65 -25.48
N GLN A 242 10.56 22.68 -26.38
CA GLN A 242 10.38 22.40 -27.81
C GLN A 242 11.37 21.30 -28.25
N PRO A 243 10.94 20.37 -29.10
CA PRO A 243 9.54 20.13 -29.51
C PRO A 243 8.70 19.56 -28.37
N LEU A 244 7.39 19.76 -28.42
CA LEU A 244 6.46 19.13 -27.48
C LEU A 244 6.47 17.59 -27.61
N PRO A 245 6.25 16.83 -26.55
CA PRO A 245 5.99 15.39 -26.66
C PRO A 245 4.69 15.13 -27.44
N GLU A 246 4.64 14.07 -28.21
CA GLU A 246 3.42 13.57 -28.89
C GLU A 246 2.55 12.75 -27.95
N ALA A 247 3.20 12.18 -26.95
CA ALA A 247 2.54 11.34 -25.96
C ALA A 247 3.22 11.43 -24.59
N THR A 248 2.48 11.09 -23.55
CA THR A 248 2.98 11.03 -22.18
C THR A 248 2.59 9.72 -21.50
N PHE A 249 3.54 9.19 -20.73
CA PHE A 249 3.34 8.09 -19.80
C PHE A 249 3.40 8.60 -18.36
N ALA A 250 2.30 8.47 -17.63
CA ALA A 250 2.18 8.87 -16.23
C ALA A 250 2.39 7.65 -15.32
N THR A 251 3.41 7.69 -14.46
CA THR A 251 3.74 6.53 -13.61
C THR A 251 2.84 6.38 -12.38
N ASP A 252 1.97 7.33 -12.09
CA ASP A 252 0.95 7.24 -11.04
C ASP A 252 -0.20 8.22 -11.27
N SER A 253 -1.27 8.04 -10.50
CA SER A 253 -2.50 8.83 -10.59
C SER A 253 -2.27 10.34 -10.41
N LEU A 254 -1.31 10.73 -9.57
CA LEU A 254 -1.02 12.14 -9.32
C LEU A 254 -0.39 12.81 -10.55
N LYS A 255 0.52 12.10 -11.24
CA LYS A 255 1.13 12.54 -12.49
C LYS A 255 0.10 12.61 -13.60
N LEU A 256 -0.77 11.60 -13.67
CA LEU A 256 -1.86 11.54 -14.64
C LEU A 256 -2.80 12.75 -14.51
N MET A 257 -3.29 13.04 -13.32
CA MET A 257 -4.13 14.21 -13.04
C MET A 257 -3.43 15.53 -13.41
N SER A 258 -2.12 15.64 -13.12
CA SER A 258 -1.34 16.85 -13.41
C SER A 258 -1.19 17.07 -14.92
N ILE A 259 -0.99 16.02 -15.70
CA ILE A 259 -0.95 16.09 -17.17
C ILE A 259 -2.29 16.62 -17.71
N TYR A 260 -3.42 16.02 -17.32
CA TYR A 260 -4.75 16.47 -17.77
C TYR A 260 -5.02 17.92 -17.37
N ARG A 261 -4.70 18.29 -16.13
CA ARG A 261 -4.89 19.65 -15.63
C ARG A 261 -4.12 20.68 -16.44
N VAL A 262 -2.82 20.45 -16.64
CA VAL A 262 -1.96 21.40 -17.35
C VAL A 262 -2.27 21.41 -18.86
N ALA A 263 -2.58 20.26 -19.46
CA ALA A 263 -3.05 20.19 -20.85
C ALA A 263 -4.31 21.04 -21.06
N ALA A 264 -5.30 20.92 -20.16
CA ALA A 264 -6.52 21.74 -20.22
C ALA A 264 -6.21 23.25 -20.07
N GLN A 265 -5.32 23.65 -19.17
CA GLN A 265 -4.91 25.03 -18.95
C GLN A 265 -4.21 25.63 -20.18
N LYS A 266 -3.47 24.81 -20.92
CA LYS A 266 -2.72 25.22 -22.13
C LYS A 266 -3.52 24.99 -23.42
N SER A 267 -4.79 24.51 -23.32
CA SER A 267 -5.64 24.15 -24.45
C SER A 267 -5.02 23.08 -25.37
N ILE A 268 -4.22 22.17 -24.81
CA ILE A 268 -3.70 21.01 -25.53
C ILE A 268 -4.73 19.91 -25.53
N ALA A 269 -5.18 19.49 -26.72
CA ALA A 269 -6.21 18.50 -26.89
C ALA A 269 -5.68 17.07 -26.64
N ILE A 270 -6.37 16.33 -25.76
CA ILE A 270 -6.14 14.90 -25.53
C ILE A 270 -7.27 14.13 -26.22
N PRO A 271 -7.00 13.18 -27.13
CA PRO A 271 -5.69 12.67 -27.54
C PRO A 271 -5.07 13.39 -28.75
N ASP A 272 -5.78 14.29 -29.42
CA ASP A 272 -5.45 14.76 -30.78
C ASP A 272 -4.08 15.45 -30.89
N GLU A 273 -3.65 16.17 -29.84
CA GLU A 273 -2.34 16.82 -29.77
C GLU A 273 -1.38 16.14 -28.79
N LEU A 274 -1.93 15.39 -27.82
CA LEU A 274 -1.18 14.71 -26.80
C LEU A 274 -1.86 13.40 -26.40
N ALA A 275 -1.32 12.26 -26.83
CA ALA A 275 -1.75 10.98 -26.29
C ALA A 275 -1.29 10.77 -24.85
N VAL A 276 -2.13 10.14 -24.02
CA VAL A 276 -1.81 9.94 -22.59
C VAL A 276 -2.12 8.50 -22.19
N VAL A 277 -1.14 7.86 -21.58
CA VAL A 277 -1.32 6.57 -20.89
C VAL A 277 -0.78 6.65 -19.47
N GLY A 278 -1.24 5.78 -18.59
CA GLY A 278 -0.66 5.75 -17.24
C GLY A 278 -1.39 4.86 -16.24
N TYR A 279 -0.94 4.97 -15.01
CA TYR A 279 -1.56 4.30 -13.87
C TYR A 279 -2.64 5.17 -13.26
N SER A 280 -3.81 4.59 -13.05
CA SER A 280 -5.01 5.27 -12.57
C SER A 280 -5.72 4.45 -11.50
N ASN A 281 -6.95 4.84 -11.18
CA ASN A 281 -7.95 4.07 -10.48
C ASN A 281 -9.32 4.30 -11.12
N GLU A 282 -10.32 3.53 -10.72
CA GLU A 282 -11.67 3.61 -11.30
C GLU A 282 -12.29 5.01 -11.19
N LEU A 283 -12.12 5.67 -10.04
CA LEU A 283 -12.67 7.01 -9.82
C LEU A 283 -12.07 8.04 -10.79
N LEU A 284 -10.76 8.03 -10.95
CA LEU A 284 -10.09 8.95 -11.88
C LEU A 284 -10.42 8.64 -13.33
N SER A 285 -10.51 7.37 -13.68
CA SER A 285 -10.92 6.95 -15.01
C SER A 285 -12.34 7.42 -15.36
N PHE A 286 -13.22 7.52 -14.35
CA PHE A 286 -14.56 8.09 -14.50
C PHE A 286 -14.56 9.62 -14.59
N MET A 287 -13.69 10.30 -13.85
CA MET A 287 -13.69 11.77 -13.74
C MET A 287 -12.93 12.48 -14.86
N LEU A 288 -11.92 11.84 -15.44
CA LEU A 288 -11.09 12.46 -16.48
C LEU A 288 -11.74 12.33 -17.86
N SER A 289 -11.63 13.37 -18.66
CA SER A 289 -12.16 13.41 -20.04
C SER A 289 -11.09 13.90 -21.01
N PRO A 290 -10.78 13.09 -22.05
CA PRO A 290 -11.28 11.72 -22.29
C PRO A 290 -10.81 10.73 -21.21
N PRO A 291 -11.50 9.56 -21.05
CA PRO A 291 -11.05 8.54 -20.10
C PRO A 291 -9.61 8.10 -20.41
N PRO A 292 -8.73 7.98 -19.40
CA PRO A 292 -7.33 7.62 -19.62
C PRO A 292 -7.18 6.14 -20.00
N CYS A 293 -6.40 5.87 -21.04
CA CYS A 293 -5.88 4.55 -21.33
C CYS A 293 -4.81 4.17 -20.30
N GLY A 294 -4.90 2.99 -19.72
CA GLY A 294 -3.92 2.60 -18.72
C GLY A 294 -4.32 1.46 -17.82
N ILE A 295 -3.71 1.40 -16.67
CA ILE A 295 -3.92 0.37 -15.66
C ILE A 295 -4.60 1.00 -14.45
N ASN A 296 -5.77 0.49 -14.10
CA ASN A 296 -6.37 0.74 -12.80
C ASN A 296 -5.68 -0.17 -11.77
N VAL A 297 -4.91 0.44 -10.87
CA VAL A 297 -4.16 -0.31 -9.86
C VAL A 297 -5.14 -1.11 -8.99
N PRO A 298 -4.98 -2.44 -8.84
CA PRO A 298 -5.91 -3.29 -8.11
C PRO A 298 -5.74 -3.16 -6.58
N THR A 299 -6.01 -1.96 -6.05
CA THR A 299 -5.77 -1.57 -4.65
C THR A 299 -6.47 -2.46 -3.64
N GLN A 300 -7.73 -2.85 -3.93
CA GLN A 300 -8.50 -3.78 -3.11
C GLN A 300 -7.79 -5.14 -3.02
N ALA A 301 -7.40 -5.71 -4.16
CA ALA A 301 -6.73 -7.01 -4.20
C ALA A 301 -5.35 -6.96 -3.53
N LEU A 302 -4.58 -5.88 -3.72
CA LEU A 302 -3.30 -5.67 -3.04
C LEU A 302 -3.47 -5.67 -1.52
N GLY A 303 -4.47 -4.96 -1.00
CA GLY A 303 -4.76 -4.91 0.43
C GLY A 303 -5.24 -6.26 0.99
N GLU A 304 -6.12 -6.96 0.27
CA GLU A 304 -6.63 -8.28 0.66
C GLU A 304 -5.53 -9.34 0.66
N GLN A 305 -4.72 -9.41 -0.39
CA GLN A 305 -3.62 -10.38 -0.49
C GLN A 305 -2.53 -10.10 0.55
N SER A 306 -2.20 -8.83 0.79
CA SER A 306 -1.19 -8.45 1.79
C SER A 306 -1.63 -8.83 3.21
N SER A 307 -2.87 -8.53 3.56
CA SER A 307 -3.41 -8.88 4.86
C SER A 307 -3.60 -10.39 5.02
N ALA A 308 -4.09 -11.09 3.98
CA ALA A 308 -4.22 -12.55 3.99
C ALA A 308 -2.85 -13.22 4.21
N LEU A 309 -1.82 -12.75 3.53
CA LEU A 309 -0.45 -13.24 3.65
C LEU A 309 0.12 -13.00 5.06
N LEU A 310 -0.08 -11.79 5.61
CA LEU A 310 0.35 -11.46 6.97
C LEU A 310 -0.32 -12.35 8.02
N PHE A 311 -1.65 -12.50 7.96
CA PHE A 311 -2.38 -13.32 8.94
C PHE A 311 -2.08 -14.82 8.79
N ALA A 312 -1.83 -15.33 7.57
CA ALA A 312 -1.35 -16.69 7.39
C ALA A 312 -0.02 -16.91 8.14
N ARG A 313 0.93 -15.97 8.02
CA ARG A 313 2.20 -16.02 8.74
C ARG A 313 2.03 -15.92 10.26
N LEU A 314 1.18 -15.03 10.74
CA LEU A 314 0.88 -14.88 12.16
C LEU A 314 0.26 -16.15 12.78
N HIS A 315 -0.49 -16.90 12.00
CA HIS A 315 -1.09 -18.18 12.40
C HIS A 315 -0.18 -19.40 12.16
N GLY A 316 1.08 -19.19 11.74
CA GLY A 316 2.01 -20.28 11.44
C GLY A 316 1.64 -21.14 10.23
N LYS A 317 0.77 -20.63 9.34
CA LYS A 317 0.37 -21.35 8.12
C LYS A 317 1.42 -21.17 7.02
N PRO A 318 1.60 -22.17 6.14
CA PRO A 318 2.41 -21.98 4.93
C PRO A 318 1.89 -20.81 4.10
N ALA A 319 2.81 -19.97 3.63
CA ALA A 319 2.46 -18.79 2.85
C ALA A 319 3.57 -18.51 1.82
N SER A 320 3.18 -18.03 0.65
CA SER A 320 4.12 -17.64 -0.42
C SER A 320 5.01 -16.49 0.06
N ARG A 321 6.25 -16.46 -0.40
CA ARG A 321 7.15 -15.31 -0.14
C ARG A 321 6.84 -14.12 -1.03
N ARG A 322 6.32 -14.38 -2.22
CA ARG A 322 5.97 -13.37 -3.21
C ARG A 322 4.63 -13.70 -3.84
N VAL A 323 3.77 -12.71 -3.95
CA VAL A 323 2.48 -12.78 -4.66
C VAL A 323 2.46 -11.64 -5.67
N ILE A 324 2.15 -11.95 -6.92
CA ILE A 324 1.88 -10.95 -7.96
C ILE A 324 0.38 -10.92 -8.19
N VAL A 325 -0.19 -9.74 -8.13
CA VAL A 325 -1.59 -9.47 -8.45
C VAL A 325 -1.66 -9.04 -9.91
N ASP A 326 -2.48 -9.74 -10.68
CA ASP A 326 -2.64 -9.48 -12.10
C ASP A 326 -3.25 -8.09 -12.35
N THR A 327 -2.86 -7.48 -13.45
CA THR A 327 -3.34 -6.18 -13.93
C THR A 327 -3.85 -6.32 -15.35
N GLU A 328 -4.74 -5.41 -15.74
CA GLU A 328 -5.25 -5.33 -17.10
C GLU A 328 -5.13 -3.90 -17.62
N ILE A 329 -4.73 -3.78 -18.90
CA ILE A 329 -4.72 -2.48 -19.60
C ILE A 329 -6.12 -2.19 -20.11
N THR A 330 -6.73 -1.15 -19.59
CA THR A 330 -7.98 -0.60 -20.12
C THR A 330 -7.65 0.31 -21.28
N GLN A 331 -8.04 -0.11 -22.48
CA GLN A 331 -7.95 0.77 -23.66
C GLN A 331 -9.03 1.84 -23.60
N ALA A 332 -8.63 3.09 -23.78
CA ALA A 332 -9.55 4.21 -23.69
C ALA A 332 -9.13 5.38 -24.60
N ALA A 333 -10.00 6.38 -24.71
CA ALA A 333 -9.91 7.43 -25.71
C ALA A 333 -8.67 8.32 -25.61
N SER A 334 -7.97 8.38 -24.49
CA SER A 334 -6.75 9.20 -24.34
C SER A 334 -5.55 8.69 -25.14
N LEU A 335 -5.61 7.48 -25.68
CA LEU A 335 -4.57 6.89 -26.51
C LEU A 335 -4.67 7.32 -27.99
N GLY A 336 -5.84 7.69 -28.43
CA GLY A 336 -6.13 8.01 -29.84
C GLY A 336 -6.52 6.81 -30.71
#